data_10e874a9072157f498e400f06c22638a
#
_entry.id   10e874a9072157f498e400f06c22638a
#
_cell.length_a   1.000
_cell.length_b   1.000
_cell.length_c   1.000
_cell.angle_alpha   90.00
_cell.angle_beta   90.00
_cell.angle_gamma   90.00
#
_symmetry.space_group_name_H-M   'P 1'
#
loop_
_entity.id
_entity.type
_entity.pdbx_description
1 polymer ?
#
loop_
_entity_poly.entity_id
_entity_poly.type
_entity_poly.pdbx_seq_one_letter_code
_entity_poly.pdbx_strand_id
1 'polypeptide(L)'
;MTQSERRLFLIKYLFEEREACRASLPPMNEEEQKRVLRSLLNIREPKEPNADFLRVQDAYLQEEIREKGITDANTLEPVEDGIYLWHGDITTLKCGAIVNAANSRLLGCFAPCHLCIDNAIHTFAGVQLRLECNRIMTVQGYPEPTGKAKLTKAYNLPSEYVLHTVGPIIGGKLTEKDEKELASCYTNCLVLAAKKGIKSVAFCCISTGEFHFPNETAAHIAIKTVRNFLKANKDIKVIFNVFLQKDLDIYRRIFGIDG
;
A
#
# COMPACT_ATOMS: atom_id res chain seq x y z
N MET A 1 -5.36 18.50 21.10
CA MET A 1 -6.37 17.42 20.93
C MET A 1 -5.73 16.10 21.26
N THR A 2 -6.39 15.28 22.06
CA THR A 2 -6.05 13.87 22.29
C THR A 2 -6.37 13.04 21.04
N GLN A 3 -5.91 11.79 20.97
CA GLN A 3 -6.27 10.87 19.86
C GLN A 3 -7.78 10.64 19.77
N SER A 4 -8.44 10.51 20.93
CA SER A 4 -9.90 10.35 20.99
C SER A 4 -10.64 11.58 20.44
N GLU A 5 -10.22 12.79 20.81
CA GLU A 5 -10.81 14.04 20.29
C GLU A 5 -10.58 14.20 18.78
N ARG A 6 -9.38 13.85 18.27
CA ARG A 6 -9.08 13.86 16.83
C ARG A 6 -10.00 12.90 16.09
N ARG A 7 -10.14 11.67 16.59
CA ARG A 7 -10.97 10.63 16.00
C ARG A 7 -12.44 11.04 15.91
N LEU A 8 -12.99 11.57 17.00
CA LEU A 8 -14.37 12.06 17.03
C LEU A 8 -14.60 13.24 16.09
N PHE A 9 -13.66 14.19 16.02
CA PHE A 9 -13.69 15.29 15.06
C PHE A 9 -13.74 14.78 13.62
N LEU A 10 -12.87 13.84 13.25
CA LEU A 10 -12.82 13.27 11.91
C LEU A 10 -14.09 12.50 11.57
N ILE A 11 -14.63 11.71 12.48
CA ILE A 11 -15.89 11.01 12.30
C ILE A 11 -17.02 12.00 12.04
N LYS A 12 -17.15 13.01 12.88
CA LYS A 12 -18.19 14.04 12.75
C LYS A 12 -18.11 14.74 11.40
N TYR A 13 -16.91 15.21 11.03
CA TYR A 13 -16.67 15.87 9.75
C TYR A 13 -17.09 15.01 8.55
N LEU A 14 -16.69 13.73 8.53
CA LEU A 14 -16.99 12.80 7.44
C LEU A 14 -18.48 12.44 7.35
N PHE A 15 -19.21 12.42 8.46
CA PHE A 15 -20.65 12.28 8.45
C PHE A 15 -21.35 13.53 7.88
N GLU A 16 -20.95 14.72 8.33
CA GLU A 16 -21.49 16.00 7.83
C GLU A 16 -21.24 16.18 6.32
N GLU A 17 -20.05 15.78 5.84
CA GLU A 17 -19.69 15.85 4.41
C GLU A 17 -20.60 15.01 3.52
N ARG A 18 -21.20 13.94 4.06
CA ARG A 18 -22.07 13.03 3.31
C ARG A 18 -23.54 13.45 3.29
N GLU A 19 -23.92 14.51 3.95
CA GLU A 19 -25.32 14.96 4.11
C GLU A 19 -26.30 13.90 4.65
N ALA A 20 -25.76 12.71 4.99
CA ALA A 20 -26.56 11.50 5.21
C ALA A 20 -27.05 11.31 6.66
N CYS A 21 -26.55 12.08 7.63
CA CYS A 21 -26.93 11.88 9.02
C CYS A 21 -26.76 13.15 9.86
N ARG A 22 -27.85 13.84 10.11
CA ARG A 22 -27.99 14.77 11.24
C ARG A 22 -28.32 14.04 12.56
N ALA A 23 -28.36 12.71 12.55
CA ALA A 23 -28.57 11.92 13.75
C ALA A 23 -27.31 11.96 14.64
N SER A 24 -27.50 12.12 15.94
CA SER A 24 -26.42 11.98 16.90
C SER A 24 -25.80 10.59 16.77
N LEU A 25 -24.46 10.54 16.67
CA LEU A 25 -23.74 9.27 16.68
C LEU A 25 -24.10 8.50 17.98
N PRO A 26 -24.39 7.20 17.90
CA PRO A 26 -24.58 6.40 19.09
C PRO A 26 -23.28 6.40 19.92
N PRO A 27 -23.36 6.25 21.25
CA PRO A 27 -22.17 6.06 22.06
C PRO A 27 -21.40 4.84 21.56
N MET A 28 -20.12 5.02 21.23
CA MET A 28 -19.23 3.99 20.71
C MET A 28 -17.99 3.88 21.59
N ASN A 29 -17.51 2.66 21.81
CA ASN A 29 -16.21 2.43 22.41
C ASN A 29 -15.07 2.80 21.42
N GLU A 30 -13.85 2.74 21.86
CA GLU A 30 -12.70 3.15 21.07
C GLU A 30 -12.52 2.33 19.77
N GLU A 31 -12.68 1.01 19.85
CA GLU A 31 -12.54 0.12 18.69
C GLU A 31 -13.64 0.36 17.65
N GLU A 32 -14.86 0.56 18.11
CA GLU A 32 -15.98 0.92 17.24
C GLU A 32 -15.74 2.25 16.54
N GLN A 33 -15.22 3.25 17.24
CA GLN A 33 -14.85 4.54 16.66
C GLN A 33 -13.74 4.39 15.62
N LYS A 34 -12.68 3.61 15.88
CA LYS A 34 -11.59 3.33 14.92
C LYS A 34 -12.15 2.65 13.67
N ARG A 35 -13.03 1.68 13.83
CA ARG A 35 -13.69 0.97 12.72
C ARG A 35 -14.59 1.89 11.89
N VAL A 36 -15.39 2.73 12.56
CA VAL A 36 -16.27 3.71 11.88
C VAL A 36 -15.44 4.73 11.12
N LEU A 37 -14.39 5.31 11.73
CA LEU A 37 -13.52 6.25 11.05
C LEU A 37 -12.86 5.62 9.81
N ARG A 38 -12.31 4.41 9.94
CA ARG A 38 -11.73 3.67 8.80
C ARG A 38 -12.75 3.45 7.70
N SER A 39 -13.96 3.00 8.05
CA SER A 39 -15.05 2.80 7.10
C SER A 39 -15.38 4.08 6.32
N LEU A 40 -15.50 5.21 7.01
CA LEU A 40 -15.79 6.51 6.41
C LEU A 40 -14.67 6.99 5.47
N LEU A 41 -13.42 6.83 5.87
CA LEU A 41 -12.25 7.14 5.03
C LEU A 41 -12.21 6.26 3.77
N ASN A 42 -12.57 4.98 3.91
CA ASN A 42 -12.55 4.05 2.76
C ASN A 42 -13.57 4.43 1.70
N ILE A 43 -14.79 4.80 2.09
CA ILE A 43 -15.88 5.12 1.16
C ILE A 43 -15.91 6.60 0.73
N ARG A 44 -14.98 7.42 1.24
CA ARG A 44 -14.92 8.84 0.90
C ARG A 44 -14.46 9.02 -0.54
N GLU A 45 -15.27 9.70 -1.35
CA GLU A 45 -14.89 10.10 -2.70
C GLU A 45 -13.70 11.09 -2.70
N PRO A 46 -12.95 11.22 -3.81
CA PRO A 46 -11.82 12.16 -3.92
C PRO A 46 -12.30 13.61 -3.99
N LYS A 47 -12.69 14.14 -2.85
CA LYS A 47 -13.14 15.53 -2.64
C LYS A 47 -12.09 16.28 -1.81
N GLU A 48 -11.83 17.55 -2.15
CA GLU A 48 -10.91 18.40 -1.38
C GLU A 48 -11.45 18.62 0.04
N PRO A 49 -10.70 18.28 1.08
CA PRO A 49 -11.06 18.55 2.46
C PRO A 49 -10.65 19.99 2.82
N ASN A 50 -11.20 20.52 3.92
CA ASN A 50 -10.69 21.78 4.47
C ASN A 50 -9.35 21.57 5.22
N ALA A 51 -8.67 22.69 5.52
CA ALA A 51 -7.36 22.69 6.17
C ALA A 51 -7.41 22.10 7.59
N ASP A 52 -8.49 22.32 8.34
CA ASP A 52 -8.63 21.78 9.68
C ASP A 52 -8.77 20.26 9.69
N PHE A 53 -9.53 19.70 8.74
CA PHE A 53 -9.62 18.26 8.56
C PHE A 53 -8.23 17.66 8.29
N LEU A 54 -7.48 18.22 7.35
CA LEU A 54 -6.14 17.73 7.02
C LEU A 54 -5.22 17.76 8.23
N ARG A 55 -5.16 18.89 8.93
CA ARG A 55 -4.32 19.04 10.11
C ARG A 55 -4.64 18.00 11.19
N VAL A 56 -5.93 17.76 11.45
CA VAL A 56 -6.36 16.79 12.47
C VAL A 56 -6.14 15.37 12.01
N GLN A 57 -6.44 15.05 10.72
CA GLN A 57 -6.21 13.73 10.14
C GLN A 57 -4.71 13.36 10.18
N ASP A 58 -3.85 14.26 9.74
CA ASP A 58 -2.42 13.99 9.67
C ASP A 58 -1.86 13.73 11.07
N ALA A 59 -2.23 14.55 12.05
CA ALA A 59 -1.83 14.32 13.45
C ALA A 59 -2.40 13.01 14.02
N TYR A 60 -3.60 12.59 13.60
CA TYR A 60 -4.21 11.32 14.01
C TYR A 60 -3.48 10.12 13.40
N LEU A 61 -3.29 10.12 12.08
CA LEU A 61 -2.70 8.99 11.36
C LEU A 61 -1.22 8.78 11.70
N GLN A 62 -0.45 9.86 11.85
CA GLN A 62 0.95 9.78 12.26
C GLN A 62 1.10 9.19 13.67
N GLU A 63 0.19 9.51 14.59
CA GLU A 63 0.19 8.90 15.92
C GLU A 63 -0.19 7.41 15.86
N GLU A 64 -1.26 7.04 15.15
CA GLU A 64 -1.64 5.63 14.95
C GLU A 64 -0.49 4.79 14.38
N ILE A 65 0.26 5.32 13.41
CA ILE A 65 1.43 4.63 12.83
C ILE A 65 2.56 4.52 13.86
N ARG A 66 2.80 5.58 14.66
CA ARG A 66 3.83 5.57 15.70
C ARG A 66 3.51 4.56 16.80
N GLU A 67 2.25 4.47 17.22
CA GLU A 67 1.78 3.49 18.21
C GLU A 67 1.92 2.05 17.73
N LYS A 68 1.76 1.80 16.41
CA LYS A 68 2.01 0.48 15.80
C LYS A 68 3.50 0.10 15.81
N GLY A 69 4.40 1.07 15.92
CA GLY A 69 5.83 0.90 15.79
C GLY A 69 6.31 1.05 14.35
N ILE A 70 7.33 1.88 14.12
CA ILE A 70 7.94 2.10 12.81
C ILE A 70 9.21 1.27 12.71
N THR A 71 9.32 0.47 11.64
CA THR A 71 10.55 -0.25 11.28
C THR A 71 11.34 0.55 10.26
N ASP A 72 12.62 0.82 10.52
CA ASP A 72 13.51 1.45 9.54
C ASP A 72 14.12 0.37 8.63
N ALA A 73 13.90 0.46 7.33
CA ALA A 73 14.44 -0.49 6.35
C ALA A 73 15.99 -0.57 6.36
N ASN A 74 16.67 0.41 6.93
CA ASN A 74 18.13 0.38 7.08
C ASN A 74 18.60 -0.55 8.19
N THR A 75 17.72 -0.98 9.09
CA THR A 75 18.04 -1.93 10.17
C THR A 75 17.79 -3.38 9.78
N LEU A 76 17.26 -3.63 8.58
CA LEU A 76 17.01 -4.98 8.10
C LEU A 76 18.30 -5.64 7.63
N GLU A 77 18.43 -6.93 7.91
CA GLU A 77 19.53 -7.74 7.39
C GLU A 77 19.18 -8.27 5.99
N PRO A 78 20.14 -8.24 5.04
CA PRO A 78 19.92 -8.76 3.71
C PRO A 78 19.84 -10.30 3.72
N VAL A 79 18.94 -10.85 2.91
CA VAL A 79 18.90 -12.30 2.63
C VAL A 79 19.77 -12.66 1.42
N GLU A 80 19.97 -11.69 0.51
CA GLU A 80 20.92 -11.71 -0.62
C GLU A 80 21.42 -10.30 -0.87
N ASP A 81 22.45 -10.13 -1.69
CA ASP A 81 22.98 -8.81 -2.05
C ASP A 81 21.88 -7.90 -2.63
N GLY A 82 21.55 -6.83 -1.92
CA GLY A 82 20.51 -5.88 -2.27
C GLY A 82 19.06 -6.36 -2.05
N ILE A 83 18.84 -7.58 -1.53
CA ILE A 83 17.51 -8.17 -1.29
C ILE A 83 17.29 -8.45 0.20
N TYR A 84 16.13 -8.02 0.68
CA TYR A 84 15.71 -8.16 2.07
C TYR A 84 14.35 -8.85 2.14
N LEU A 85 14.10 -9.59 3.20
CA LEU A 85 12.80 -10.18 3.52
C LEU A 85 12.33 -9.62 4.86
N TRP A 86 11.13 -9.06 4.89
CA TRP A 86 10.56 -8.49 6.11
C TRP A 86 9.10 -8.92 6.30
N HIS A 87 8.80 -9.44 7.48
CA HIS A 87 7.46 -9.84 7.88
C HIS A 87 6.84 -8.74 8.76
N GLY A 88 5.83 -8.04 8.25
CA GLY A 88 5.20 -6.94 8.97
C GLY A 88 4.18 -6.13 8.14
N ASP A 89 3.60 -5.12 8.78
CA ASP A 89 2.66 -4.20 8.15
C ASP A 89 3.42 -3.15 7.32
N ILE A 90 3.34 -3.23 6.00
CA ILE A 90 4.07 -2.33 5.07
C ILE A 90 3.77 -0.85 5.33
N THR A 91 2.64 -0.51 5.94
CA THR A 91 2.27 0.86 6.28
C THR A 91 3.10 1.45 7.43
N THR A 92 3.88 0.60 8.12
CA THR A 92 4.80 1.00 9.19
C THR A 92 6.28 0.99 8.78
N LEU A 93 6.58 0.65 7.51
CA LEU A 93 7.96 0.56 7.04
C LEU A 93 8.48 1.91 6.56
N LYS A 94 9.54 2.40 7.19
CA LYS A 94 10.27 3.59 6.77
C LYS A 94 11.29 3.21 5.70
N CYS A 95 11.01 3.59 4.44
CA CYS A 95 11.86 3.33 3.27
C CYS A 95 11.63 4.37 2.17
N GLY A 96 12.36 4.30 1.07
CA GLY A 96 12.19 5.23 -0.05
C GLY A 96 10.84 5.10 -0.73
N ALA A 97 10.37 3.87 -0.99
CA ALA A 97 9.02 3.65 -1.53
C ALA A 97 8.44 2.31 -1.08
N ILE A 98 7.13 2.28 -0.89
CA ILE A 98 6.34 1.05 -0.77
C ILE A 98 5.54 0.83 -2.03
N VAL A 99 5.28 -0.43 -2.39
CA VAL A 99 4.45 -0.78 -3.55
C VAL A 99 3.03 -1.11 -3.11
N ASN A 100 2.07 -0.46 -3.74
CA ASN A 100 0.65 -0.73 -3.61
C ASN A 100 0.17 -1.62 -4.77
N ALA A 101 -0.36 -2.79 -4.45
CA ALA A 101 -1.10 -3.63 -5.40
C ALA A 101 -2.51 -3.05 -5.56
N ALA A 102 -2.64 -2.11 -6.48
CA ALA A 102 -3.83 -1.31 -6.71
C ALA A 102 -4.80 -1.96 -7.72
N ASN A 103 -6.02 -1.45 -7.74
CA ASN A 103 -6.95 -1.68 -8.85
C ASN A 103 -6.71 -0.70 -10.00
N SER A 104 -7.29 -0.96 -11.18
CA SER A 104 -7.08 -0.16 -12.40
C SER A 104 -7.59 1.30 -12.31
N ARG A 105 -8.42 1.64 -11.33
CA ARG A 105 -8.85 3.02 -11.05
C ARG A 105 -7.83 3.81 -10.25
N LEU A 106 -6.90 3.15 -9.53
CA LEU A 106 -5.92 3.71 -8.59
C LEU A 106 -6.52 4.53 -7.44
N LEU A 107 -7.83 4.50 -7.24
CA LEU A 107 -8.51 5.31 -6.21
C LEU A 107 -8.60 4.62 -4.84
N GLY A 108 -7.90 3.51 -4.66
CA GLY A 108 -7.99 2.70 -3.46
C GLY A 108 -9.21 1.77 -3.46
N CYS A 109 -9.31 0.95 -2.43
CA CYS A 109 -10.44 0.06 -2.21
C CYS A 109 -11.54 0.79 -1.44
N PHE A 110 -12.75 0.86 -2.01
CA PHE A 110 -13.92 1.50 -1.40
C PHE A 110 -14.74 0.56 -0.49
N ALA A 111 -14.36 -0.71 -0.37
CA ALA A 111 -15.03 -1.63 0.54
C ALA A 111 -14.71 -1.25 2.00
N PRO A 112 -15.72 -0.97 2.85
CA PRO A 112 -15.50 -0.54 4.23
C PRO A 112 -14.68 -1.56 5.02
N CYS A 113 -13.61 -1.11 5.65
CA CYS A 113 -12.72 -1.92 6.49
C CYS A 113 -12.16 -3.18 5.81
N HIS A 114 -12.07 -3.21 4.49
CA HIS A 114 -11.49 -4.32 3.75
C HIS A 114 -10.02 -4.54 4.13
N LEU A 115 -9.58 -5.79 4.17
CA LEU A 115 -8.25 -6.14 4.65
C LEU A 115 -7.17 -6.17 3.56
N CYS A 116 -7.48 -5.74 2.31
CA CYS A 116 -6.48 -5.69 1.26
C CYS A 116 -5.48 -4.54 1.48
N ILE A 117 -4.32 -4.71 0.88
CA ILE A 117 -3.21 -3.75 0.95
C ILE A 117 -3.59 -2.36 0.42
N ASP A 118 -4.38 -2.30 -0.66
CA ASP A 118 -4.84 -1.06 -1.27
C ASP A 118 -5.72 -0.24 -0.29
N ASN A 119 -6.61 -0.92 0.46
CA ASN A 119 -7.39 -0.30 1.53
C ASN A 119 -6.48 0.23 2.65
N ALA A 120 -5.52 -0.57 3.12
CA ALA A 120 -4.63 -0.19 4.21
C ALA A 120 -3.76 1.02 3.83
N ILE A 121 -3.09 0.99 2.67
CA ILE A 121 -2.23 2.10 2.21
C ILE A 121 -3.04 3.39 2.07
N HIS A 122 -4.20 3.36 1.41
CA HIS A 122 -5.04 4.56 1.28
C HIS A 122 -5.58 5.07 2.61
N THR A 123 -5.87 4.18 3.57
CA THR A 123 -6.30 4.57 4.92
C THR A 123 -5.20 5.32 5.66
N PHE A 124 -4.00 4.74 5.75
CA PHE A 124 -2.91 5.28 6.56
C PHE A 124 -2.14 6.41 5.88
N ALA A 125 -2.14 6.49 4.55
CA ALA A 125 -1.64 7.66 3.84
C ALA A 125 -2.53 8.90 4.04
N GLY A 126 -3.83 8.71 4.24
CA GLY A 126 -4.82 9.79 4.35
C GLY A 126 -5.47 10.13 3.01
N VAL A 127 -6.46 11.03 3.06
CA VAL A 127 -7.30 11.38 1.89
C VAL A 127 -6.53 12.02 0.75
N GLN A 128 -5.36 12.60 1.04
CA GLN A 128 -4.49 13.24 0.06
C GLN A 128 -4.01 12.25 -1.01
N LEU A 129 -3.74 10.99 -0.64
CA LEU A 129 -3.29 9.96 -1.58
C LEU A 129 -4.35 9.71 -2.65
N ARG A 130 -5.61 9.53 -2.25
CA ARG A 130 -6.72 9.32 -3.19
C ARG A 130 -6.93 10.54 -4.10
N LEU A 131 -6.77 11.75 -3.57
CA LEU A 131 -6.84 12.99 -4.34
C LEU A 131 -5.75 13.06 -5.40
N GLU A 132 -4.50 12.75 -5.04
CA GLU A 132 -3.39 12.73 -6.00
C GLU A 132 -3.60 11.67 -7.08
N CYS A 133 -3.99 10.45 -6.70
CA CYS A 133 -4.35 9.40 -7.64
C CYS A 133 -5.49 9.83 -8.59
N ASN A 134 -6.53 10.47 -8.05
CA ASN A 134 -7.65 10.96 -8.87
C ASN A 134 -7.18 12.01 -9.90
N ARG A 135 -6.31 12.94 -9.53
CA ARG A 135 -5.75 13.92 -10.47
C ARG A 135 -4.95 13.24 -11.58
N ILE A 136 -4.10 12.27 -11.23
CA ILE A 136 -3.32 11.48 -12.19
C ILE A 136 -4.25 10.74 -13.16
N MET A 137 -5.26 10.04 -12.65
CA MET A 137 -6.17 9.24 -13.47
C MET A 137 -7.12 10.08 -14.31
N THR A 138 -7.54 11.26 -13.82
CA THR A 138 -8.33 12.22 -14.59
C THR A 138 -7.54 12.75 -15.80
N VAL A 139 -6.27 13.08 -15.60
CA VAL A 139 -5.37 13.52 -16.70
C VAL A 139 -5.12 12.38 -17.68
N GLN A 140 -4.97 11.15 -17.20
CA GLN A 140 -4.77 9.97 -18.04
C GLN A 140 -6.00 9.64 -18.89
N GLY A 141 -7.21 9.74 -18.34
CA GLY A 141 -8.48 9.56 -19.05
C GLY A 141 -8.88 8.10 -19.35
N TYR A 142 -8.11 7.11 -18.90
CA TYR A 142 -8.40 5.68 -19.05
C TYR A 142 -7.87 4.87 -17.85
N PRO A 143 -8.41 3.66 -17.58
CA PRO A 143 -7.94 2.82 -16.47
C PRO A 143 -6.46 2.46 -16.60
N GLU A 144 -5.76 2.38 -15.48
CA GLU A 144 -4.34 1.96 -15.47
C GLU A 144 -4.20 0.52 -15.99
N PRO A 145 -3.38 0.30 -17.02
CA PRO A 145 -3.17 -1.04 -17.56
C PRO A 145 -2.40 -1.94 -16.59
N THR A 146 -2.68 -3.25 -16.63
CA THR A 146 -1.93 -4.27 -15.89
C THR A 146 -0.43 -4.19 -16.19
N GLY A 147 0.40 -4.33 -15.19
CA GLY A 147 1.86 -4.30 -15.30
C GLY A 147 2.48 -2.91 -15.34
N LYS A 148 1.71 -1.83 -15.43
CA LYS A 148 2.22 -0.46 -15.38
C LYS A 148 2.41 0.04 -13.96
N ALA A 149 3.14 1.14 -13.79
CA ALA A 149 3.40 1.75 -12.49
C ALA A 149 3.22 3.27 -12.50
N LYS A 150 2.67 3.81 -11.41
CA LYS A 150 2.56 5.24 -11.10
C LYS A 150 3.24 5.53 -9.76
N LEU A 151 3.71 6.75 -9.59
CA LEU A 151 4.35 7.22 -8.36
C LEU A 151 3.54 8.38 -7.77
N THR A 152 3.32 8.33 -6.45
CA THR A 152 2.74 9.41 -5.65
C THR A 152 3.59 9.67 -4.41
N LYS A 153 3.32 10.77 -3.71
CA LYS A 153 3.80 10.95 -2.34
C LYS A 153 3.13 9.93 -1.41
N ALA A 154 3.79 9.61 -0.31
CA ALA A 154 3.23 8.68 0.70
C ALA A 154 2.45 9.37 1.82
N TYR A 155 2.50 10.71 1.89
CA TYR A 155 1.78 11.56 2.85
C TYR A 155 2.08 11.19 4.30
N ASN A 156 1.13 10.58 5.02
CA ASN A 156 1.30 10.25 6.44
C ASN A 156 2.05 8.94 6.69
N LEU A 157 2.35 8.16 5.66
CA LEU A 157 3.14 6.93 5.80
C LEU A 157 4.61 7.24 6.10
N PRO A 158 5.35 6.35 6.79
CA PRO A 158 6.78 6.54 7.06
C PRO A 158 7.68 6.48 5.83
N SER A 159 7.19 5.88 4.73
CA SER A 159 7.87 5.87 3.43
C SER A 159 7.75 7.23 2.73
N GLU A 160 8.67 7.52 1.80
CA GLU A 160 8.63 8.80 1.05
C GLU A 160 7.61 8.78 -0.09
N TYR A 161 7.48 7.63 -0.76
CA TYR A 161 6.65 7.45 -1.96
C TYR A 161 5.81 6.18 -1.87
N VAL A 162 4.71 6.17 -2.66
CA VAL A 162 3.95 4.97 -3.00
C VAL A 162 4.06 4.72 -4.51
N LEU A 163 4.48 3.52 -4.88
CA LEU A 163 4.45 3.01 -6.25
C LEU A 163 3.18 2.18 -6.42
N HIS A 164 2.27 2.62 -7.27
CA HIS A 164 1.03 1.92 -7.55
C HIS A 164 1.18 1.08 -8.81
N THR A 165 0.84 -0.20 -8.74
CA THR A 165 0.81 -1.10 -9.89
C THR A 165 -0.43 -1.98 -9.88
N VAL A 166 -0.94 -2.31 -11.05
CA VAL A 166 -2.10 -3.19 -11.22
C VAL A 166 -1.60 -4.55 -11.64
N GLY A 167 -1.75 -5.53 -10.76
CA GLY A 167 -1.37 -6.91 -11.08
C GLY A 167 -2.44 -7.64 -11.90
N PRO A 168 -2.10 -8.79 -12.50
CA PRO A 168 -3.07 -9.63 -13.21
C PRO A 168 -4.09 -10.25 -12.25
N ILE A 169 -5.33 -10.40 -12.73
CA ILE A 169 -6.43 -11.08 -12.04
C ILE A 169 -6.58 -12.48 -12.64
N ILE A 170 -6.48 -13.50 -11.80
CA ILE A 170 -6.56 -14.89 -12.24
C ILE A 170 -7.99 -15.41 -12.09
N GLY A 171 -8.69 -15.50 -13.19
CA GLY A 171 -10.07 -16.02 -13.25
C GLY A 171 -10.19 -17.52 -13.60
N GLY A 172 -9.07 -18.22 -13.74
CA GLY A 172 -9.03 -19.64 -14.13
C GLY A 172 -7.63 -20.20 -14.11
N LYS A 173 -7.21 -20.90 -15.17
CA LYS A 173 -5.84 -21.43 -15.25
C LYS A 173 -4.84 -20.31 -15.52
N LEU A 174 -3.76 -20.30 -14.74
CA LEU A 174 -2.62 -19.39 -14.93
C LEU A 174 -2.03 -19.52 -16.34
N THR A 175 -1.74 -18.39 -16.98
CA THR A 175 -1.18 -18.33 -18.33
C THR A 175 0.19 -17.65 -18.33
N GLU A 176 0.98 -17.89 -19.39
CA GLU A 176 2.25 -17.16 -19.58
C GLU A 176 2.06 -15.63 -19.68
N LYS A 177 0.91 -15.17 -20.15
CA LYS A 177 0.58 -13.74 -20.19
C LYS A 177 0.51 -13.18 -18.77
N ASP A 178 -0.20 -13.87 -17.87
CA ASP A 178 -0.34 -13.45 -16.48
C ASP A 178 1.02 -13.39 -15.77
N GLU A 179 1.89 -14.39 -16.03
CA GLU A 179 3.26 -14.39 -15.48
C GLU A 179 4.10 -13.21 -15.99
N LYS A 180 4.02 -12.89 -17.29
CA LYS A 180 4.69 -11.74 -17.90
C LYS A 180 4.14 -10.41 -17.35
N GLU A 181 2.83 -10.30 -17.16
CA GLU A 181 2.19 -9.13 -16.57
C GLU A 181 2.63 -8.92 -15.11
N LEU A 182 2.69 -10.00 -14.31
CA LEU A 182 3.21 -9.91 -12.95
C LEU A 182 4.67 -9.47 -12.92
N ALA A 183 5.53 -10.06 -13.74
CA ALA A 183 6.93 -9.64 -13.87
C ALA A 183 7.06 -8.16 -14.27
N SER A 184 6.15 -7.68 -15.14
CA SER A 184 6.11 -6.27 -15.56
C SER A 184 5.76 -5.33 -14.41
N CYS A 185 4.93 -5.74 -13.45
CA CYS A 185 4.64 -4.95 -12.24
C CYS A 185 5.92 -4.65 -11.46
N TYR A 186 6.72 -5.67 -11.17
CA TYR A 186 8.00 -5.52 -10.46
C TYR A 186 8.98 -4.67 -11.27
N THR A 187 9.17 -4.99 -12.55
CA THR A 187 10.10 -4.27 -13.43
C THR A 187 9.75 -2.80 -13.55
N ASN A 188 8.48 -2.45 -13.82
CA ASN A 188 8.08 -1.07 -14.02
C ASN A 188 8.13 -0.24 -12.73
N CYS A 189 7.81 -0.83 -11.57
CA CYS A 189 8.03 -0.19 -10.28
C CYS A 189 9.51 0.12 -10.04
N LEU A 190 10.40 -0.84 -10.29
CA LEU A 190 11.84 -0.66 -10.11
C LEU A 190 12.45 0.34 -11.09
N VAL A 191 12.04 0.31 -12.36
CA VAL A 191 12.48 1.29 -13.37
C VAL A 191 12.04 2.71 -12.98
N LEU A 192 10.80 2.85 -12.48
CA LEU A 192 10.29 4.15 -12.04
C LEU A 192 11.03 4.65 -10.80
N ALA A 193 11.30 3.76 -9.83
CA ALA A 193 12.09 4.05 -8.64
C ALA A 193 13.52 4.51 -9.02
N ALA A 194 14.20 3.77 -9.91
CA ALA A 194 15.53 4.12 -10.38
C ALA A 194 15.56 5.50 -11.05
N LYS A 195 14.62 5.78 -11.97
CA LYS A 195 14.48 7.09 -12.62
C LYS A 195 14.27 8.23 -11.63
N LYS A 196 13.60 7.97 -10.50
CA LYS A 196 13.32 8.95 -9.44
C LYS A 196 14.46 9.07 -8.43
N GLY A 197 15.48 8.21 -8.49
CA GLY A 197 16.60 8.18 -7.56
C GLY A 197 16.26 7.54 -6.20
N ILE A 198 15.17 6.77 -6.13
CA ILE A 198 14.73 6.05 -4.92
C ILE A 198 15.70 4.90 -4.64
N LYS A 199 16.19 4.80 -3.39
CA LYS A 199 17.22 3.85 -2.99
C LYS A 199 16.72 2.59 -2.30
N SER A 200 15.45 2.56 -1.87
CA SER A 200 14.83 1.38 -1.27
C SER A 200 13.37 1.24 -1.68
N VAL A 201 12.96 0.04 -2.09
CA VAL A 201 11.59 -0.27 -2.53
C VAL A 201 11.10 -1.52 -1.83
N ALA A 202 9.98 -1.40 -1.12
CA ALA A 202 9.32 -2.54 -0.47
C ALA A 202 8.12 -3.01 -1.29
N PHE A 203 8.14 -4.27 -1.70
CA PHE A 203 7.05 -4.91 -2.45
C PHE A 203 6.18 -5.74 -1.53
N CYS A 204 4.86 -5.54 -1.59
CA CYS A 204 3.89 -6.52 -1.11
C CYS A 204 3.79 -7.71 -2.07
N CYS A 205 3.09 -8.77 -1.67
CA CYS A 205 2.82 -9.94 -2.51
C CYS A 205 1.75 -9.60 -3.57
N ILE A 206 2.19 -9.02 -4.71
CA ILE A 206 1.31 -8.53 -5.77
C ILE A 206 0.43 -9.66 -6.31
N SER A 207 -0.88 -9.41 -6.47
CA SER A 207 -1.92 -10.30 -7.01
C SER A 207 -2.24 -11.55 -6.20
N THR A 208 -1.56 -11.85 -5.09
CA THR A 208 -1.75 -13.12 -4.36
C THR A 208 -2.94 -13.13 -3.39
N GLY A 209 -3.57 -11.99 -3.15
CA GLY A 209 -4.81 -11.86 -2.38
C GLY A 209 -6.04 -11.93 -3.27
N GLU A 210 -6.76 -10.84 -3.40
CA GLU A 210 -8.02 -10.70 -4.14
C GLU A 210 -7.93 -11.05 -5.64
N PHE A 211 -6.74 -11.05 -6.21
CA PHE A 211 -6.51 -11.38 -7.63
C PHE A 211 -6.11 -12.84 -7.85
N HIS A 212 -6.03 -13.65 -6.81
CA HIS A 212 -5.91 -15.11 -6.82
C HIS A 212 -4.71 -15.67 -7.59
N PHE A 213 -3.63 -14.90 -7.75
CA PHE A 213 -2.40 -15.43 -8.32
C PHE A 213 -1.77 -16.45 -7.33
N PRO A 214 -1.34 -17.66 -7.79
CA PRO A 214 -0.74 -18.65 -6.90
C PRO A 214 0.51 -18.11 -6.19
N ASN A 215 0.51 -18.10 -4.85
CA ASN A 215 1.51 -17.45 -4.02
C ASN A 215 2.95 -17.90 -4.34
N GLU A 216 3.18 -19.20 -4.48
CA GLU A 216 4.52 -19.75 -4.74
C GLU A 216 5.05 -19.35 -6.12
N THR A 217 4.20 -19.45 -7.15
CA THR A 217 4.57 -19.01 -8.52
C THR A 217 4.83 -17.50 -8.54
N ALA A 218 4.00 -16.71 -7.84
CA ALA A 218 4.21 -15.26 -7.73
C ALA A 218 5.53 -14.92 -7.07
N ALA A 219 5.90 -15.60 -5.98
CA ALA A 219 7.17 -15.40 -5.28
C ALA A 219 8.39 -15.72 -6.18
N HIS A 220 8.35 -16.83 -6.92
CA HIS A 220 9.41 -17.16 -7.88
C HIS A 220 9.57 -16.10 -8.97
N ILE A 221 8.45 -15.62 -9.54
CA ILE A 221 8.47 -14.55 -10.56
C ILE A 221 9.05 -13.25 -9.97
N ALA A 222 8.60 -12.87 -8.78
CA ALA A 222 9.05 -11.68 -8.08
C ALA A 222 10.56 -11.70 -7.84
N ILE A 223 11.05 -12.78 -7.21
CA ILE A 223 12.47 -12.94 -6.87
C ILE A 223 13.34 -12.98 -8.14
N LYS A 224 12.93 -13.75 -9.15
CA LYS A 224 13.65 -13.83 -10.45
C LYS A 224 13.73 -12.45 -11.11
N THR A 225 12.63 -11.69 -11.12
CA THR A 225 12.57 -10.37 -11.73
C THR A 225 13.46 -9.37 -11.00
N VAL A 226 13.40 -9.34 -9.68
CA VAL A 226 14.23 -8.48 -8.83
C VAL A 226 15.71 -8.82 -8.98
N ARG A 227 16.09 -10.09 -8.90
CA ARG A 227 17.49 -10.53 -9.12
C ARG A 227 18.03 -10.07 -10.46
N ASN A 228 17.23 -10.18 -11.53
CA ASN A 228 17.63 -9.74 -12.86
C ASN A 228 17.81 -8.20 -12.94
N PHE A 229 16.92 -7.45 -12.30
CA PHE A 229 17.00 -5.99 -12.27
C PHE A 229 18.26 -5.51 -11.52
N LEU A 230 18.57 -6.11 -10.37
CA LEU A 230 19.69 -5.73 -9.51
C LEU A 230 21.06 -6.02 -10.13
N LYS A 231 21.17 -6.90 -11.13
CA LYS A 231 22.45 -7.11 -11.88
C LYS A 231 23.00 -5.81 -12.46
N ALA A 232 22.12 -4.91 -12.91
CA ALA A 232 22.49 -3.63 -13.51
C ALA A 232 22.20 -2.42 -12.60
N ASN A 233 21.54 -2.60 -11.44
CA ASN A 233 21.08 -1.53 -10.58
C ASN A 233 21.39 -1.82 -9.11
N LYS A 234 22.65 -1.96 -8.76
CA LYS A 234 23.10 -2.38 -7.42
C LYS A 234 22.82 -1.37 -6.29
N ASP A 235 22.49 -0.14 -6.63
CA ASP A 235 22.26 0.94 -5.66
C ASP A 235 20.87 0.96 -5.04
N ILE A 236 19.97 0.04 -5.46
CA ILE A 236 18.61 -0.05 -4.96
C ILE A 236 18.47 -1.26 -4.04
N LYS A 237 18.03 -1.05 -2.81
CA LYS A 237 17.61 -2.12 -1.88
C LYS A 237 16.18 -2.52 -2.20
N VAL A 238 15.91 -3.81 -2.34
CA VAL A 238 14.57 -4.36 -2.55
C VAL A 238 14.16 -5.18 -1.34
N ILE A 239 13.04 -4.80 -0.73
CA ILE A 239 12.46 -5.49 0.42
C ILE A 239 11.22 -6.26 -0.06
N PHE A 240 11.23 -7.57 0.06
CA PHE A 240 10.01 -8.37 -0.02
C PHE A 240 9.30 -8.29 1.31
N ASN A 241 8.22 -7.52 1.34
CA ASN A 241 7.34 -7.46 2.51
C ASN A 241 6.29 -8.56 2.41
N VAL A 242 6.26 -9.42 3.38
CA VAL A 242 5.25 -10.46 3.56
C VAL A 242 4.43 -10.15 4.80
N PHE A 243 3.12 -10.34 4.72
CA PHE A 243 2.21 -10.07 5.83
C PHE A 243 1.63 -11.35 6.43
N LEU A 244 1.37 -12.36 5.61
CA LEU A 244 0.84 -13.64 6.05
C LEU A 244 1.98 -14.64 6.30
N GLN A 245 1.84 -15.47 7.32
CA GLN A 245 2.82 -16.51 7.64
C GLN A 245 3.10 -17.44 6.45
N LYS A 246 2.05 -17.82 5.70
CA LYS A 246 2.22 -18.66 4.50
C LYS A 246 3.16 -18.05 3.45
N ASP A 247 3.12 -16.73 3.28
CA ASP A 247 4.00 -16.06 2.32
C ASP A 247 5.43 -16.00 2.87
N LEU A 248 5.60 -15.75 4.17
CA LEU A 248 6.91 -15.82 4.82
C LEU A 248 7.56 -17.18 4.62
N ASP A 249 6.82 -18.27 4.83
CA ASP A 249 7.33 -19.64 4.69
C ASP A 249 7.73 -19.94 3.23
N ILE A 250 6.97 -19.44 2.25
CA ILE A 250 7.31 -19.56 0.82
C ILE A 250 8.63 -18.84 0.53
N TYR A 251 8.74 -17.57 0.93
CA TYR A 251 9.94 -16.77 0.65
C TYR A 251 11.17 -17.34 1.35
N ARG A 252 11.06 -17.76 2.63
CA ARG A 252 12.15 -18.41 3.37
C ARG A 252 12.65 -19.65 2.66
N ARG A 253 11.74 -20.53 2.22
CA ARG A 253 12.11 -21.75 1.48
C ARG A 253 12.83 -21.43 0.16
N ILE A 254 12.37 -20.41 -0.60
CA ILE A 254 13.02 -20.04 -1.86
C ILE A 254 14.40 -19.43 -1.64
N PHE A 255 14.60 -18.70 -0.53
CA PHE A 255 15.90 -18.12 -0.17
C PHE A 255 16.82 -19.12 0.57
N GLY A 256 16.32 -20.31 0.94
CA GLY A 256 17.10 -21.29 1.73
C GLY A 256 17.39 -20.82 3.15
N ILE A 257 16.48 -20.02 3.73
CA ILE A 257 16.59 -19.52 5.10
C ILE A 257 15.68 -20.39 5.96
N ASP A 258 16.25 -21.41 6.57
CA ASP A 258 15.54 -22.23 7.56
C ASP A 258 15.33 -21.41 8.84
N GLY A 259 14.12 -21.55 9.43
CA GLY A 259 13.70 -20.82 10.61
C GLY A 259 14.33 -21.32 11.89
#